data_9cfdc2b7d0955175cb6f5e65c7bce165
#
_entry.id   9cfdc2b7d0955175cb6f5e65c7bce165
#
_cell.length_a   1.000
_cell.length_b   1.000
_cell.length_c   1.000
_cell.angle_alpha   90.00
_cell.angle_beta   90.00
_cell.angle_gamma   90.00
#
_symmetry.space_group_name_H-M   'P 1'
#
loop_
_entity.id
_entity.type
_entity.pdbx_description
1 polymer ?
#
loop_
_entity_poly.entity_id
_entity_poly.type
_entity_poly.pdbx_seq_one_letter_code
_entity_poly.pdbx_strand_id
1 'polypeptide(L)'
;MKAILNAFFFALSYFSIIPVFVKDMQINNQTYKYTLILLPLVGAILASIVIGLNLFLNEFFHPLYCAFVVAIVYLALYGFIHTEAIIDVVDAWFAAYSGKDAYKIMKESTIGAIGALYGVAFVLLKVGIITYVLYEKQYVLFLIVCVFSRLNLIYLLGYFKFSKDSFLSLAFANYGIFQLKIFALLY
;
A
#
# COMPACT_ATOMS: atom_id res chain seq x y z
N MET A 1 17.28 3.36 -19.45
CA MET A 1 17.73 2.52 -18.32
C MET A 1 17.73 3.27 -16.98
N LYS A 2 18.41 4.42 -16.83
CA LYS A 2 18.40 5.21 -15.57
C LYS A 2 17.01 5.62 -15.08
N ALA A 3 16.09 6.01 -15.98
CA ALA A 3 14.72 6.42 -15.58
C ALA A 3 13.91 5.28 -14.95
N ILE A 4 14.03 4.06 -15.47
CA ILE A 4 13.35 2.86 -14.93
C ILE A 4 13.92 2.51 -13.55
N LEU A 5 15.25 2.57 -13.41
CA LEU A 5 15.91 2.31 -12.13
C LEU A 5 15.52 3.33 -11.07
N ASN A 6 15.50 4.62 -11.42
CA ASN A 6 15.03 5.68 -10.53
C ASN A 6 13.56 5.47 -10.13
N ALA A 7 12.70 5.06 -11.07
CA ALA A 7 11.31 4.78 -10.80
C ALA A 7 11.13 3.56 -9.88
N PHE A 8 11.94 2.53 -10.04
CA PHE A 8 11.93 1.37 -9.15
C PHE A 8 12.31 1.76 -7.72
N PHE A 9 13.40 2.48 -7.56
CA PHE A 9 13.84 2.92 -6.24
C PHE A 9 12.87 3.92 -5.62
N PHE A 10 12.27 4.80 -6.42
CA PHE A 10 11.21 5.69 -5.96
C PHE A 10 9.97 4.89 -5.50
N ALA A 11 9.53 3.90 -6.29
CA ALA A 11 8.40 3.03 -5.93
C ALA A 11 8.67 2.29 -4.60
N LEU A 12 9.88 1.73 -4.46
CA LEU A 12 10.26 0.98 -3.27
C LEU A 12 10.31 1.88 -2.03
N SER A 13 10.95 3.04 -2.10
CA SER A 13 11.07 3.97 -0.97
C SER A 13 9.75 4.65 -0.60
N TYR A 14 8.86 4.87 -1.58
CA TYR A 14 7.58 5.53 -1.32
C TYR A 14 6.51 4.58 -0.79
N PHE A 15 6.51 3.33 -1.24
CA PHE A 15 5.51 2.32 -0.87
C PHE A 15 6.02 1.26 0.11
N SER A 16 7.17 1.50 0.73
CA SER A 16 7.68 0.67 1.81
C SER A 16 8.62 1.48 2.71
N ILE A 17 8.95 0.92 3.88
CA ILE A 17 9.95 1.50 4.78
C ILE A 17 11.39 1.10 4.41
N ILE A 18 11.58 0.36 3.32
CA ILE A 18 12.90 -0.10 2.89
C ILE A 18 13.74 1.11 2.47
N PRO A 19 14.86 1.40 3.15
CA PRO A 19 15.66 2.55 2.83
C PRO A 19 16.35 2.37 1.48
N VAL A 20 16.23 3.38 0.62
CA VAL A 20 16.88 3.41 -0.68
C VAL A 20 17.88 4.56 -0.73
N PHE A 21 19.15 4.21 -0.84
CA PHE A 21 20.25 5.19 -0.91
C PHE A 21 20.64 5.44 -2.37
N VAL A 22 19.88 6.29 -3.07
CA VAL A 22 20.23 6.72 -4.43
C VAL A 22 20.64 8.18 -4.39
N LYS A 23 21.90 8.46 -4.68
CA LYS A 23 22.39 9.83 -4.90
C LYS A 23 21.73 10.41 -6.15
N ASP A 24 21.24 11.65 -6.05
CA ASP A 24 20.70 12.44 -7.17
C ASP A 24 19.49 11.77 -7.89
N MET A 25 18.54 11.21 -7.12
CA MET A 25 17.30 10.69 -7.67
C MET A 25 16.50 11.83 -8.31
N GLN A 26 16.46 11.86 -9.64
CA GLN A 26 15.65 12.82 -10.38
C GLN A 26 14.22 12.29 -10.51
N ILE A 27 13.28 12.97 -9.84
CA ILE A 27 11.86 12.68 -9.93
C ILE A 27 11.25 13.57 -11.01
N ASN A 28 10.85 12.96 -12.12
CA ASN A 28 10.23 13.64 -13.25
C ASN A 28 8.98 12.87 -13.73
N ASN A 29 8.30 13.39 -14.73
CA ASN A 29 7.10 12.77 -15.29
C ASN A 29 7.32 11.32 -15.74
N GLN A 30 8.49 10.98 -16.26
CA GLN A 30 8.81 9.60 -16.63
C GLN A 30 8.99 8.69 -15.40
N THR A 31 9.53 9.23 -14.31
CA THR A 31 9.66 8.52 -13.04
C THR A 31 8.28 8.09 -12.54
N TYR A 32 7.30 8.99 -12.48
CA TYR A 32 5.93 8.66 -12.06
C TYR A 32 5.29 7.59 -12.95
N LYS A 33 5.45 7.69 -14.26
CA LYS A 33 4.94 6.71 -15.21
C LYS A 33 5.49 5.31 -14.96
N TYR A 34 6.81 5.18 -14.87
CA TYR A 34 7.44 3.88 -14.63
C TYR A 34 7.20 3.36 -13.22
N THR A 35 7.02 4.25 -12.23
CA THR A 35 6.64 3.86 -10.87
C THR A 35 5.33 3.07 -10.88
N LEU A 36 4.31 3.53 -11.59
CA LEU A 36 3.03 2.82 -11.68
C LEU A 36 3.20 1.43 -12.33
N ILE A 37 4.02 1.31 -13.37
CA ILE A 37 4.30 0.02 -14.03
C ILE A 37 4.99 -0.95 -13.05
N LEU A 38 5.89 -0.44 -12.22
CA LEU A 38 6.72 -1.24 -11.31
C LEU A 38 6.05 -1.50 -9.95
N LEU A 39 4.92 -0.85 -9.67
CA LEU A 39 4.24 -0.96 -8.39
C LEU A 39 3.81 -2.41 -8.04
N PRO A 40 3.27 -3.22 -8.97
CA PRO A 40 2.98 -4.63 -8.68
C PRO A 40 4.25 -5.43 -8.33
N LEU A 41 5.40 -5.10 -8.95
CA LEU A 41 6.68 -5.72 -8.62
C LEU A 41 7.10 -5.42 -7.18
N VAL A 42 6.89 -4.19 -6.69
CA VAL A 42 7.12 -3.85 -5.28
C VAL A 42 6.24 -4.72 -4.38
N GLY A 43 4.97 -4.93 -4.75
CA GLY A 43 4.09 -5.85 -4.04
C GLY A 43 4.63 -7.28 -3.98
N ALA A 44 5.14 -7.79 -5.10
CA ALA A 44 5.74 -9.11 -5.17
C ALA A 44 7.01 -9.22 -4.31
N ILE A 45 7.86 -8.20 -4.32
CA ILE A 45 9.09 -8.17 -3.49
C ILE A 45 8.74 -8.22 -2.01
N LEU A 46 7.82 -7.35 -1.54
CA LEU A 46 7.40 -7.33 -0.13
C LEU A 46 6.78 -8.67 0.29
N ALA A 47 5.93 -9.26 -0.56
CA ALA A 47 5.35 -10.57 -0.30
C ALA A 47 6.42 -11.67 -0.22
N SER A 48 7.40 -11.65 -1.11
CA SER A 48 8.50 -12.64 -1.11
C SER A 48 9.37 -12.53 0.14
N ILE A 49 9.67 -11.31 0.61
CA ILE A 49 10.40 -11.08 1.86
C ILE A 49 9.61 -11.67 3.03
N VAL A 50 8.31 -11.42 3.10
CA VAL A 50 7.42 -11.88 4.16
C VAL A 50 7.29 -13.40 4.16
N ILE A 51 7.11 -14.01 2.99
CA ILE A 51 7.06 -15.47 2.84
C ILE A 51 8.40 -16.09 3.26
N GLY A 52 9.50 -15.55 2.79
CA GLY A 52 10.84 -16.03 3.16
C GLY A 52 11.10 -15.95 4.67
N LEU A 53 10.69 -14.83 5.30
CA LEU A 53 10.79 -14.66 6.74
C LEU A 53 9.91 -15.66 7.50
N ASN A 54 8.66 -15.89 7.02
CA ASN A 54 7.76 -16.86 7.64
C ASN A 54 8.33 -18.29 7.55
N LEU A 55 8.86 -18.67 6.40
CA LEU A 55 9.49 -19.99 6.21
C LEU A 55 10.71 -20.14 7.13
N PHE A 56 11.57 -19.13 7.20
CA PHE A 56 12.75 -19.15 8.07
C PHE A 56 12.40 -19.28 9.56
N LEU A 57 11.44 -18.49 10.04
CA LEU A 57 11.05 -18.52 11.46
C LEU A 57 10.33 -19.82 11.84
N ASN A 58 9.63 -20.47 10.91
CA ASN A 58 8.96 -21.75 11.15
C ASN A 58 9.92 -22.90 11.49
N GLU A 59 11.22 -22.78 11.18
CA GLU A 59 12.24 -23.76 11.59
C GLU A 59 12.56 -23.69 13.09
N PHE A 60 12.26 -22.56 13.75
CA PHE A 60 12.67 -22.31 15.14
C PHE A 60 11.50 -22.16 16.10
N PHE A 61 10.33 -21.74 15.60
CA PHE A 61 9.18 -21.37 16.43
C PHE A 61 7.88 -22.00 15.94
N HIS A 62 6.88 -21.96 16.80
CA HIS A 62 5.55 -22.49 16.46
C HIS A 62 4.92 -21.72 15.26
N PRO A 63 4.39 -22.42 14.24
CA PRO A 63 3.94 -21.79 13.00
C PRO A 63 2.91 -20.66 13.16
N LEU A 64 1.98 -20.80 14.09
CA LEU A 64 0.98 -19.77 14.36
C LEU A 64 1.63 -18.49 14.91
N TYR A 65 2.61 -18.62 15.79
CA TYR A 65 3.36 -17.47 16.32
C TYR A 65 4.16 -16.78 15.21
N CYS A 66 4.83 -17.55 14.36
CA CYS A 66 5.57 -17.04 13.21
C CYS A 66 4.66 -16.26 12.27
N ALA A 67 3.53 -16.85 11.89
CA ALA A 67 2.56 -16.22 11.01
C ALA A 67 2.03 -14.89 11.60
N PHE A 68 1.75 -14.86 12.90
CA PHE A 68 1.28 -13.65 13.59
C PHE A 68 2.34 -12.54 13.59
N VAL A 69 3.58 -12.86 14.01
CA VAL A 69 4.67 -11.88 14.02
C VAL A 69 4.96 -11.35 12.62
N VAL A 70 5.02 -12.26 11.64
CA VAL A 70 5.31 -11.90 10.25
C VAL A 70 4.18 -11.08 9.62
N ALA A 71 2.91 -11.30 10.02
CA ALA A 71 1.80 -10.45 9.62
C ALA A 71 2.00 -9.00 10.08
N ILE A 72 2.45 -8.80 11.33
CA ILE A 72 2.77 -7.46 11.85
C ILE A 72 3.95 -6.85 11.10
N VAL A 73 5.01 -7.62 10.87
CA VAL A 73 6.18 -7.19 10.08
C VAL A 73 5.77 -6.75 8.68
N TYR A 74 4.84 -7.45 8.02
CA TYR A 74 4.32 -7.04 6.72
C TYR A 74 3.65 -5.67 6.78
N LEU A 75 2.81 -5.40 7.79
CA LEU A 75 2.17 -4.09 7.95
C LEU A 75 3.21 -2.98 8.16
N ALA A 76 4.23 -3.26 8.96
CA ALA A 76 5.34 -2.33 9.17
C ALA A 76 6.15 -2.11 7.88
N LEU A 77 6.46 -3.16 7.12
CA LEU A 77 7.24 -3.08 5.88
C LEU A 77 6.64 -2.14 4.84
N TYR A 78 5.32 -2.11 4.69
CA TYR A 78 4.70 -1.13 3.81
C TYR A 78 4.33 0.19 4.51
N GLY A 79 4.83 0.43 5.73
CA GLY A 79 4.73 1.70 6.45
C GLY A 79 3.32 2.04 6.91
N PHE A 80 2.43 1.08 7.11
CA PHE A 80 1.01 1.29 7.42
C PHE A 80 0.28 2.24 6.45
N ILE A 81 0.85 2.46 5.26
CA ILE A 81 0.25 3.29 4.22
C ILE A 81 -1.20 2.85 4.00
N HIS A 82 -2.11 3.81 3.89
CA HIS A 82 -3.56 3.66 3.80
C HIS A 82 -4.29 3.33 5.12
N THR A 83 -3.64 2.97 6.21
CA THR A 83 -4.31 2.82 7.51
C THR A 83 -4.71 4.19 8.06
N GLU A 84 -3.84 5.17 7.95
CA GLU A 84 -4.12 6.57 8.25
C GLU A 84 -5.34 7.09 7.47
N ALA A 85 -5.36 6.85 6.16
CA ALA A 85 -6.48 7.26 5.32
C ALA A 85 -7.83 6.67 5.76
N ILE A 86 -7.85 5.47 6.33
CA ILE A 86 -9.08 4.87 6.88
C ILE A 86 -9.52 5.63 8.12
N ILE A 87 -8.59 5.98 9.00
CA ILE A 87 -8.86 6.76 10.21
C ILE A 87 -9.48 8.11 9.82
N ASP A 88 -8.86 8.82 8.89
CA ASP A 88 -9.31 10.12 8.42
C ASP A 88 -10.70 10.07 7.78
N VAL A 89 -10.94 9.07 6.93
CA VAL A 89 -12.25 8.88 6.27
C VAL A 89 -13.35 8.57 7.30
N VAL A 90 -13.05 7.74 8.29
CA VAL A 90 -14.03 7.39 9.34
C VAL A 90 -14.35 8.61 10.20
N ASP A 91 -13.34 9.37 10.63
CA ASP A 91 -13.57 10.58 11.41
C ASP A 91 -14.36 11.63 10.63
N ALA A 92 -14.04 11.82 9.35
CA ALA A 92 -14.78 12.72 8.46
C ALA A 92 -16.22 12.26 8.25
N TRP A 93 -16.44 10.95 8.08
CA TRP A 93 -17.77 10.37 7.92
C TRP A 93 -18.66 10.66 9.13
N PHE A 94 -18.18 10.36 10.34
CA PHE A 94 -18.94 10.62 11.57
C PHE A 94 -19.13 12.12 11.83
N ALA A 95 -18.15 12.95 11.49
CA ALA A 95 -18.26 14.40 11.61
C ALA A 95 -19.34 14.99 10.67
N ALA A 96 -19.48 14.42 9.46
CA ALA A 96 -20.50 14.83 8.49
C ALA A 96 -21.92 14.61 9.03
N TYR A 97 -22.17 13.53 9.80
CA TYR A 97 -23.46 13.32 10.47
C TYR A 97 -23.79 14.41 11.49
N SER A 98 -22.77 15.07 12.04
CA SER A 98 -22.93 16.21 12.97
C SER A 98 -22.99 17.57 12.24
N GLY A 99 -23.12 17.58 10.92
CA GLY A 99 -23.18 18.79 10.10
C GLY A 99 -21.84 19.50 9.90
N LYS A 100 -20.71 18.87 10.25
CA LYS A 100 -19.37 19.43 10.02
C LYS A 100 -18.90 19.13 8.60
N ASP A 101 -18.01 19.98 8.09
CA ASP A 101 -17.38 19.79 6.78
C ASP A 101 -16.38 18.61 6.83
N ALA A 102 -16.75 17.49 6.23
CA ALA A 102 -15.95 16.28 6.15
C ALA A 102 -14.56 16.52 5.53
N TYR A 103 -14.49 17.36 4.48
CA TYR A 103 -13.24 17.64 3.79
C TYR A 103 -12.26 18.45 4.66
N LYS A 104 -12.79 19.34 5.51
CA LYS A 104 -12.00 20.08 6.47
C LYS A 104 -11.43 19.15 7.55
N ILE A 105 -12.26 18.23 8.05
CA ILE A 105 -11.84 17.24 9.06
C ILE A 105 -10.72 16.35 8.54
N MET A 106 -10.82 15.84 7.30
CA MET A 106 -9.78 15.03 6.67
C MET A 106 -8.43 15.76 6.50
N LYS A 107 -8.42 17.08 6.53
CA LYS A 107 -7.20 17.89 6.46
C LYS A 107 -6.61 18.26 7.82
N GLU A 108 -7.33 18.01 8.90
CA GLU A 108 -6.84 18.23 10.24
C GLU A 108 -5.83 17.13 10.61
N SER A 109 -4.77 17.51 11.30
CA SER A 109 -3.74 16.56 11.76
C SER A 109 -4.13 15.82 13.04
N THR A 110 -5.35 16.02 13.54
CA THR A 110 -5.86 15.43 14.78
C THR A 110 -6.66 14.17 14.48
N ILE A 111 -6.35 13.10 15.20
CA ILE A 111 -7.09 11.84 15.11
C ILE A 111 -8.26 11.88 16.08
N GLY A 112 -9.46 11.62 15.58
CA GLY A 112 -10.65 11.47 16.42
C GLY A 112 -10.71 10.09 17.10
N ALA A 113 -11.41 10.02 18.23
CA ALA A 113 -11.52 8.77 18.98
C ALA A 113 -12.19 7.64 18.17
N ILE A 114 -13.17 7.98 17.33
CA ILE A 114 -13.89 7.00 16.51
C ILE A 114 -12.99 6.47 15.40
N GLY A 115 -12.31 7.34 14.67
CA GLY A 115 -11.33 6.93 13.66
C GLY A 115 -10.24 6.04 14.23
N ALA A 116 -9.72 6.38 15.42
CA ALA A 116 -8.74 5.56 16.11
C ALA A 116 -9.25 4.14 16.39
N LEU A 117 -10.46 3.99 16.92
CA LEU A 117 -11.07 2.69 17.20
C LEU A 117 -11.27 1.85 15.93
N TYR A 118 -11.78 2.46 14.86
CA TYR A 118 -11.92 1.79 13.57
C TYR A 118 -10.56 1.43 12.96
N GLY A 119 -9.54 2.29 13.10
CA GLY A 119 -8.18 2.01 12.68
C GLY A 119 -7.59 0.79 13.38
N VAL A 120 -7.74 0.70 14.70
CA VAL A 120 -7.32 -0.48 15.47
C VAL A 120 -8.08 -1.73 15.03
N ALA A 121 -9.40 -1.67 14.88
CA ALA A 121 -10.20 -2.80 14.42
C ALA A 121 -9.75 -3.26 13.02
N PHE A 122 -9.47 -2.33 12.12
CA PHE A 122 -8.98 -2.64 10.77
C PHE A 122 -7.59 -3.29 10.79
N VAL A 123 -6.67 -2.81 11.62
CA VAL A 123 -5.33 -3.41 11.77
C VAL A 123 -5.45 -4.82 12.33
N LEU A 124 -6.26 -5.03 13.36
CA LEU A 124 -6.50 -6.37 13.93
C LEU A 124 -7.08 -7.33 12.90
N LEU A 125 -8.07 -6.89 12.11
CA LEU A 125 -8.64 -7.70 11.04
C LEU A 125 -7.58 -8.06 10.00
N LYS A 126 -6.77 -7.10 9.54
CA LYS A 126 -5.68 -7.37 8.58
C LYS A 126 -4.65 -8.34 9.13
N VAL A 127 -4.20 -8.14 10.37
CA VAL A 127 -3.26 -9.06 11.03
C VAL A 127 -3.88 -10.46 11.10
N GLY A 128 -5.13 -10.58 11.52
CA GLY A 128 -5.82 -11.87 11.61
C GLY A 128 -5.90 -12.60 10.27
N ILE A 129 -6.31 -11.91 9.20
CA ILE A 129 -6.39 -12.49 7.85
C ILE A 129 -5.01 -12.93 7.34
N ILE A 130 -3.99 -12.07 7.48
CA ILE A 130 -2.64 -12.37 7.00
C ILE A 130 -2.06 -13.55 7.81
N THR A 131 -2.25 -13.56 9.13
CA THR A 131 -1.85 -14.66 10.01
C THR A 131 -2.47 -15.97 9.53
N TYR A 132 -3.77 -15.98 9.25
CA TYR A 132 -4.47 -17.17 8.76
C TYR A 132 -3.89 -17.65 7.43
N VAL A 133 -3.71 -16.77 6.45
CA VAL A 133 -3.17 -17.11 5.12
C VAL A 133 -1.75 -17.67 5.22
N LEU A 134 -0.88 -17.08 6.06
CA LEU A 134 0.50 -17.55 6.26
C LEU A 134 0.55 -18.85 7.05
N TYR A 135 -0.30 -19.02 8.06
CA TYR A 135 -0.40 -20.24 8.86
C TYR A 135 -0.85 -21.44 8.00
N GLU A 136 -1.87 -21.25 7.13
CA GLU A 136 -2.35 -22.23 6.17
C GLU A 136 -1.39 -22.41 4.97
N LYS A 137 -0.21 -21.78 4.99
CA LYS A 137 0.82 -21.87 3.95
C LYS A 137 0.31 -21.50 2.55
N GLN A 138 -0.72 -20.65 2.46
CA GLN A 138 -1.28 -20.16 1.20
C GLN A 138 -0.41 -19.04 0.60
N TYR A 139 0.87 -19.31 0.41
CA TYR A 139 1.86 -18.31 -0.01
C TYR A 139 1.59 -17.74 -1.40
N VAL A 140 1.10 -18.57 -2.32
CA VAL A 140 0.73 -18.12 -3.66
C VAL A 140 -0.44 -17.15 -3.61
N LEU A 141 -1.46 -17.44 -2.81
CA LEU A 141 -2.59 -16.54 -2.58
C LEU A 141 -2.11 -15.20 -2.00
N PHE A 142 -1.24 -15.25 -0.99
CA PHE A 142 -0.68 -14.03 -0.38
C PHE A 142 0.07 -13.17 -1.40
N LEU A 143 0.93 -13.79 -2.22
CA LEU A 143 1.67 -13.10 -3.28
C LEU A 143 0.72 -12.46 -4.31
N ILE A 144 -0.27 -13.22 -4.78
CA ILE A 144 -1.27 -12.74 -5.73
C ILE A 144 -2.01 -11.53 -5.17
N VAL A 145 -2.50 -11.60 -3.93
CA VAL A 145 -3.20 -10.48 -3.27
C VAL A 145 -2.31 -9.24 -3.16
N CYS A 146 -1.04 -9.42 -2.81
CA CYS A 146 -0.08 -8.31 -2.74
C CYS A 146 0.16 -7.64 -4.10
N VAL A 147 0.22 -8.39 -5.19
CA VAL A 147 0.36 -7.87 -6.55
C VAL A 147 -0.94 -7.18 -7.01
N PHE A 148 -2.07 -7.86 -6.88
CA PHE A 148 -3.37 -7.34 -7.34
C PHE A 148 -3.83 -6.10 -6.57
N SER A 149 -3.49 -5.97 -5.29
CA SER A 149 -3.79 -4.75 -4.54
C SER A 149 -3.12 -3.50 -5.15
N ARG A 150 -1.93 -3.65 -5.70
CA ARG A 150 -1.20 -2.55 -6.38
C ARG A 150 -1.74 -2.31 -7.80
N LEU A 151 -2.15 -3.35 -8.49
CA LEU A 151 -2.87 -3.21 -9.76
C LEU A 151 -4.20 -2.47 -9.58
N ASN A 152 -4.94 -2.78 -8.51
CA ASN A 152 -6.17 -2.07 -8.19
C ASN A 152 -5.94 -0.57 -7.93
N LEU A 153 -4.83 -0.19 -7.28
CA LEU A 153 -4.47 1.21 -7.10
C LEU A 153 -4.29 1.92 -8.46
N ILE A 154 -3.63 1.28 -9.41
CA ILE A 154 -3.45 1.84 -10.76
C ILE A 154 -4.81 2.05 -11.44
N TYR A 155 -5.71 1.08 -11.29
CA TYR A 155 -7.08 1.18 -11.81
C TYR A 155 -7.83 2.38 -11.19
N LEU A 156 -7.79 2.51 -9.85
CA LEU A 156 -8.43 3.60 -9.14
C LEU A 156 -7.88 4.97 -9.58
N LEU A 157 -6.56 5.10 -9.72
CA LEU A 157 -5.91 6.33 -10.19
C LEU A 157 -6.32 6.72 -11.60
N GLY A 158 -6.65 5.75 -12.47
CA GLY A 158 -7.11 6.01 -13.82
C GLY A 158 -8.61 6.34 -13.94
N TYR A 159 -9.42 5.95 -12.97
CA TYR A 159 -10.88 6.01 -13.08
C TYR A 159 -11.49 7.16 -12.27
N PHE A 160 -10.92 7.48 -11.10
CA PHE A 160 -11.47 8.49 -10.21
C PHE A 160 -10.84 9.86 -10.42
N LYS A 161 -11.65 10.90 -10.25
CA LYS A 161 -11.18 12.28 -10.22
C LYS A 161 -10.67 12.60 -8.82
N PHE A 162 -9.45 13.11 -8.74
CA PHE A 162 -8.83 13.52 -7.49
C PHE A 162 -9.04 15.00 -7.22
N SER A 163 -8.92 15.38 -5.93
CA SER A 163 -8.94 16.78 -5.54
C SER A 163 -7.77 17.53 -6.19
N LYS A 164 -8.02 18.78 -6.62
CA LYS A 164 -7.02 19.67 -7.22
C LYS A 164 -5.84 19.96 -6.26
N ASP A 165 -6.02 19.75 -4.97
CA ASP A 165 -5.04 20.02 -3.94
C ASP A 165 -4.06 18.85 -3.69
N SER A 166 -4.27 17.71 -4.35
CA SER A 166 -3.44 16.51 -4.16
C SER A 166 -2.43 16.37 -5.31
N PHE A 167 -1.24 16.93 -5.12
CA PHE A 167 -0.18 16.93 -6.13
C PHE A 167 0.21 15.51 -6.58
N LEU A 168 0.43 14.59 -5.65
CA LEU A 168 0.86 13.22 -5.98
C LEU A 168 -0.23 12.43 -6.70
N SER A 169 -1.47 12.50 -6.24
CA SER A 169 -2.58 11.79 -6.90
C SER A 169 -2.83 12.35 -8.30
N LEU A 170 -2.71 13.67 -8.52
CA LEU A 170 -2.80 14.27 -9.84
C LEU A 170 -1.64 13.85 -10.76
N ALA A 171 -0.41 13.80 -10.23
CA ALA A 171 0.75 13.34 -10.98
C ALA A 171 0.60 11.88 -11.44
N PHE A 172 0.10 11.01 -10.57
CA PHE A 172 -0.13 9.61 -10.91
C PHE A 172 -1.37 9.40 -11.80
N ALA A 173 -2.47 10.13 -11.58
CA ALA A 173 -3.71 10.00 -12.36
C ALA A 173 -3.50 10.26 -13.86
N ASN A 174 -2.61 11.17 -14.23
CA ASN A 174 -2.29 11.45 -15.64
C ASN A 174 -1.73 10.23 -16.39
N TYR A 175 -1.22 9.23 -15.68
CA TYR A 175 -0.59 8.05 -16.26
C TYR A 175 -1.36 6.75 -16.01
N GLY A 176 -2.29 6.71 -15.05
CA GLY A 176 -3.03 5.51 -14.69
C GLY A 176 -3.80 4.88 -15.84
N ILE A 177 -4.49 5.68 -16.67
CA ILE A 177 -5.26 5.20 -17.82
C ILE A 177 -4.36 4.52 -18.85
N PHE A 178 -3.18 5.05 -19.10
CA PHE A 178 -2.24 4.45 -20.05
C PHE A 178 -1.76 3.09 -19.56
N GLN A 179 -1.49 2.94 -18.29
CA GLN A 179 -1.04 1.68 -17.67
C GLN A 179 -2.13 0.60 -17.74
N LEU A 180 -3.38 0.97 -17.49
CA LEU A 180 -4.52 0.05 -17.62
C LEU A 180 -4.63 -0.54 -19.02
N LYS A 181 -4.39 0.28 -20.06
CA LYS A 181 -4.38 -0.21 -21.45
C LYS A 181 -3.25 -1.21 -21.69
N ILE A 182 -2.06 -0.99 -21.12
CA ILE A 182 -0.95 -1.93 -21.24
C ILE A 182 -1.28 -3.24 -20.51
N PHE A 183 -1.79 -3.18 -19.29
CA PHE A 183 -2.16 -4.38 -18.54
C PHE A 183 -3.32 -5.14 -19.19
N ALA A 184 -4.30 -4.45 -19.76
CA ALA A 184 -5.40 -5.07 -20.52
C ALA A 184 -4.94 -5.77 -21.81
N LEU A 185 -3.76 -5.44 -22.33
CA LEU A 185 -3.16 -6.10 -23.48
C LEU A 185 -2.32 -7.32 -23.10
N LEU A 186 -1.95 -7.46 -21.82
CA LEU A 186 -1.14 -8.56 -21.29
C LEU A 186 -1.97 -9.67 -20.65
N TYR A 187 -3.30 -9.50 -20.55
CA TYR A 187 -4.30 -10.47 -20.08
C TYR A 187 -5.30 -10.82 -21.18
#